data_afb331c0a0f7da74a7c073e6e8b39e00
#
_entry.id   afb331c0a0f7da74a7c073e6e8b39e00
#
_cell.length_a   1.000
_cell.length_b   1.000
_cell.length_c   1.000
_cell.angle_alpha   90.00
_cell.angle_beta   90.00
_cell.angle_gamma   90.00
#
_symmetry.space_group_name_H-M   'P 1'
#
loop_
_entity.id
_entity.type
_entity.pdbx_description
1 polymer ?
#
loop_
_entity_poly.entity_id
_entity_poly.type
_entity_poly.pdbx_seq_one_letter_code
_entity_poly.pdbx_strand_id
1 'polypeptide(L)'
;MKPSDFFTPAQKTAMVAAIRQAEKDTSGEIRIHFENHCRKNVLDRAAQVFADLKMHKTALRNGVLIYVALEDKQLAILGDAGINAKVPDHFWDDIKNNMIEKFKSGQICEGVCEAVLI
;
A
#
# COMPACT_ATOMS: atom_id res chain seq x y z
N MET A 1 -10.74 -15.09 -10.37
CA MET A 1 -11.09 -14.62 -9.01
C MET A 1 -10.81 -13.12 -8.93
N LYS A 2 -11.73 -12.36 -8.37
CA LYS A 2 -11.52 -10.92 -8.17
C LYS A 2 -10.57 -10.70 -6.99
N PRO A 3 -9.77 -9.63 -6.98
CA PRO A 3 -8.92 -9.34 -5.83
C PRO A 3 -9.68 -9.28 -4.50
N SER A 4 -10.92 -8.77 -4.51
CA SER A 4 -11.74 -8.71 -3.30
C SER A 4 -12.11 -10.09 -2.74
N ASP A 5 -12.03 -11.14 -3.54
CA ASP A 5 -12.33 -12.50 -3.10
C ASP A 5 -11.16 -13.17 -2.38
N PHE A 6 -9.97 -12.57 -2.45
CA PHE A 6 -8.76 -13.11 -1.82
C PHE A 6 -8.82 -13.02 -0.29
N PHE A 7 -9.54 -12.05 0.24
CA PHE A 7 -9.59 -11.80 1.69
C PHE A 7 -10.97 -12.11 2.26
N THR A 8 -11.01 -12.58 3.51
CA THR A 8 -12.26 -12.75 4.24
C THR A 8 -12.86 -11.39 4.60
N PRO A 9 -14.18 -11.32 4.90
CA PRO A 9 -14.78 -10.07 5.39
C PRO A 9 -14.08 -9.52 6.63
N ALA A 10 -13.65 -10.39 7.56
CA ALA A 10 -12.92 -9.96 8.75
C ALA A 10 -11.57 -9.32 8.40
N GLN A 11 -10.86 -9.88 7.41
CA GLN A 11 -9.59 -9.33 6.94
C GLN A 11 -9.79 -7.97 6.27
N LYS A 12 -10.84 -7.81 5.45
CA LYS A 12 -11.18 -6.52 4.84
C LYS A 12 -11.48 -5.47 5.89
N THR A 13 -12.24 -5.83 6.92
CA THR A 13 -12.55 -4.92 8.03
C THR A 13 -11.28 -4.50 8.77
N ALA A 14 -10.36 -5.44 9.02
CA ALA A 14 -9.10 -5.15 9.70
C ALA A 14 -8.25 -4.17 8.89
N MET A 15 -8.16 -4.34 7.57
CA MET A 15 -7.38 -3.43 6.72
C MET A 15 -7.99 -2.03 6.69
N VAL A 16 -9.31 -1.91 6.59
CA VAL A 16 -9.99 -0.61 6.61
C VAL A 16 -9.77 0.07 7.97
N ALA A 17 -9.86 -0.67 9.06
CA ALA A 17 -9.65 -0.12 10.40
C ALA A 17 -8.20 0.40 10.57
N ALA A 18 -7.22 -0.34 10.05
CA ALA A 18 -5.82 0.09 10.09
C ALA A 18 -5.61 1.40 9.32
N ILE A 19 -6.19 1.53 8.13
CA ILE A 19 -6.12 2.75 7.33
C ILE A 19 -6.74 3.92 8.09
N ARG A 20 -7.93 3.73 8.63
CA ARG A 20 -8.61 4.79 9.40
C ARG A 20 -7.82 5.24 10.60
N GLN A 21 -7.20 4.30 11.31
CA GLN A 21 -6.37 4.64 12.47
C GLN A 21 -5.13 5.42 12.05
N ALA A 22 -4.45 5.01 10.99
CA ALA A 22 -3.27 5.70 10.48
C ALA A 22 -3.62 7.11 10.00
N GLU A 23 -4.77 7.29 9.34
CA GLU A 23 -5.19 8.60 8.82
C GLU A 23 -5.61 9.58 9.91
N LYS A 24 -5.88 9.13 11.13
CA LYS A 24 -6.16 10.04 12.25
C LYS A 24 -4.96 10.90 12.66
N ASP A 25 -3.76 10.37 12.45
CA ASP A 25 -2.54 11.04 12.89
C ASP A 25 -1.86 11.82 11.75
N THR A 26 -2.50 11.91 10.58
CA THR A 26 -1.94 12.60 9.43
C THR A 26 -3.06 13.21 8.60
N SER A 27 -2.76 14.28 7.87
CA SER A 27 -3.63 14.85 6.85
C SER A 27 -3.52 14.13 5.51
N GLY A 28 -2.63 13.15 5.40
CA GLY A 28 -2.37 12.40 4.18
C GLY A 28 -3.46 11.40 3.86
N GLU A 29 -3.41 10.89 2.64
CA GLU A 29 -4.28 9.85 2.15
C GLU A 29 -3.49 8.55 2.04
N ILE A 30 -4.03 7.46 2.58
CA ILE A 30 -3.41 6.14 2.51
C ILE A 30 -4.38 5.24 1.75
N ARG A 31 -3.89 4.62 0.67
CA ARG A 31 -4.69 3.66 -0.10
C ARG A 31 -3.91 2.39 -0.34
N ILE A 32 -4.66 1.29 -0.40
CA ILE A 32 -4.15 -0.01 -0.78
C ILE A 32 -4.90 -0.43 -2.03
N HIS A 33 -4.16 -0.78 -3.09
CA HIS A 33 -4.75 -1.23 -4.35
C HIS A 33 -4.28 -2.65 -4.63
N PHE A 34 -5.23 -3.56 -4.80
CA PHE A 34 -4.96 -4.96 -5.12
C PHE A 34 -5.33 -5.26 -6.56
N GLU A 35 -4.44 -5.97 -7.25
CA GLU A 35 -4.72 -6.57 -8.55
C GLU A 35 -4.27 -8.03 -8.51
N ASN A 36 -4.79 -8.86 -9.40
CA ASN A 36 -4.34 -10.24 -9.51
C ASN A 36 -2.97 -10.30 -10.18
N HIS A 37 -2.81 -9.58 -11.29
CA HIS A 37 -1.60 -9.61 -12.11
C HIS A 37 -1.08 -8.21 -12.38
N CYS A 38 0.24 -8.09 -12.53
CA CYS A 38 0.90 -6.88 -12.99
C CYS A 38 1.71 -7.21 -14.23
N ARG A 39 1.28 -6.72 -15.40
CA ARG A 39 1.90 -6.99 -16.69
C ARG A 39 3.01 -6.02 -17.06
N LYS A 40 3.27 -5.04 -16.23
CA LYS A 40 4.31 -4.03 -16.39
C LYS A 40 5.31 -4.14 -15.26
N ASN A 41 6.33 -3.29 -15.28
CA ASN A 41 7.15 -3.07 -14.10
C ASN A 41 6.23 -2.63 -12.96
N VAL A 42 6.43 -3.20 -11.77
CA VAL A 42 5.52 -2.97 -10.64
C VAL A 42 5.48 -1.50 -10.20
N LEU A 43 6.62 -0.81 -10.25
CA LEU A 43 6.66 0.62 -9.91
C LEU A 43 5.94 1.48 -10.94
N ASP A 44 6.08 1.15 -12.23
CA ASP A 44 5.38 1.87 -13.30
C ASP A 44 3.86 1.69 -13.17
N ARG A 45 3.42 0.48 -12.87
CA ARG A 45 1.99 0.23 -12.67
C ARG A 45 1.46 0.95 -11.43
N ALA A 46 2.22 0.93 -10.33
CA ALA A 46 1.85 1.64 -9.12
C ALA A 46 1.74 3.16 -9.37
N ALA A 47 2.67 3.72 -10.13
CA ALA A 47 2.63 5.14 -10.49
C ALA A 47 1.39 5.47 -11.32
N GLN A 48 1.00 4.59 -12.25
CA GLN A 48 -0.21 4.77 -13.04
C GLN A 48 -1.46 4.75 -12.17
N VAL A 49 -1.57 3.79 -11.24
CA VAL A 49 -2.69 3.71 -10.30
C VAL A 49 -2.75 4.95 -9.41
N PHE A 50 -1.61 5.40 -8.92
CA PHE A 50 -1.50 6.61 -8.11
C PHE A 50 -2.08 7.81 -8.84
N ALA A 51 -1.73 7.98 -10.10
CA ALA A 51 -2.23 9.07 -10.93
C ALA A 51 -3.73 8.92 -11.24
N ASP A 52 -4.17 7.70 -11.57
CA ASP A 52 -5.57 7.42 -11.88
C ASP A 52 -6.48 7.69 -10.68
N LEU A 53 -6.02 7.41 -9.47
CA LEU A 53 -6.74 7.70 -8.23
C LEU A 53 -6.59 9.15 -7.79
N LYS A 54 -5.85 9.96 -8.54
CA LYS A 54 -5.61 11.38 -8.25
C LYS A 54 -5.00 11.62 -6.88
N MET A 55 -4.15 10.71 -6.43
CA MET A 55 -3.54 10.79 -5.10
C MET A 55 -2.53 11.92 -4.97
N HIS A 56 -2.04 12.47 -6.10
CA HIS A 56 -1.16 13.64 -6.11
C HIS A 56 -1.87 14.95 -5.78
N LYS A 57 -3.20 14.93 -5.62
CA LYS A 57 -4.01 16.14 -5.38
C LYS A 57 -4.23 16.47 -3.91
N THR A 58 -3.43 15.93 -3.02
CA THR A 58 -3.45 16.34 -1.61
C THR A 58 -2.68 17.66 -1.44
N ALA A 59 -3.14 18.50 -0.51
CA ALA A 59 -2.54 19.84 -0.31
C ALA A 59 -1.06 19.76 0.08
N LEU A 60 -0.67 18.77 0.88
CA LEU A 60 0.71 18.61 1.35
C LEU A 60 1.51 17.57 0.56
N ARG A 61 0.96 17.06 -0.52
CA ARG A 61 1.58 16.01 -1.34
C ARG A 61 2.04 14.82 -0.49
N ASN A 62 1.17 14.37 0.41
CA ASN A 62 1.46 13.31 1.39
C ASN A 62 0.61 12.05 1.20
N GLY A 63 0.18 11.78 -0.02
CA GLY A 63 -0.47 10.52 -0.35
C GLY A 63 0.50 9.34 -0.34
N VAL A 64 0.04 8.18 0.13
CA VAL A 64 0.81 6.93 0.12
C VAL A 64 -0.06 5.84 -0.50
N LEU A 65 0.50 5.16 -1.50
CA LEU A 65 -0.15 4.01 -2.15
C LEU A 65 0.65 2.75 -1.87
N ILE A 66 -0.04 1.73 -1.39
CA ILE A 66 0.48 0.37 -1.32
C ILE A 66 -0.18 -0.42 -2.44
N TYR A 67 0.60 -0.87 -3.40
CA TYR A 67 0.14 -1.63 -4.56
C TYR A 67 0.59 -3.09 -4.42
N VAL A 68 -0.36 -4.01 -4.59
CA VAL A 68 -0.07 -5.45 -4.49
C VAL A 68 -0.70 -6.18 -5.67
N ALA A 69 0.13 -6.94 -6.41
CA ALA A 69 -0.32 -7.89 -7.42
C ALA A 69 -0.30 -9.28 -6.77
N LEU A 70 -1.47 -9.78 -6.39
CA LEU A 70 -1.60 -10.95 -5.51
C LEU A 70 -1.07 -12.24 -6.13
N GLU A 71 -1.42 -12.52 -7.38
CA GLU A 71 -1.01 -13.77 -8.03
C GLU A 71 0.43 -13.72 -8.51
N ASP A 72 0.92 -12.54 -8.89
CA ASP A 72 2.32 -12.35 -9.30
C ASP A 72 3.27 -12.18 -8.14
N LYS A 73 2.74 -12.04 -6.91
CA LYS A 73 3.53 -11.87 -5.68
C LYS A 73 4.49 -10.70 -5.76
N GLN A 74 4.01 -9.59 -6.32
CA GLN A 74 4.77 -8.34 -6.44
C GLN A 74 4.09 -7.24 -5.67
N LEU A 75 4.87 -6.30 -5.14
CA LEU A 75 4.33 -5.13 -4.46
C LEU A 75 5.21 -3.91 -4.69
N ALA A 76 4.60 -2.73 -4.52
CA ALA A 76 5.31 -1.46 -4.53
C ALA A 76 4.64 -0.52 -3.54
N ILE A 77 5.44 0.37 -2.97
CA ILE A 77 4.95 1.44 -2.08
C ILE A 77 5.39 2.75 -2.69
N LEU A 78 4.44 3.65 -2.92
CA LEU A 78 4.72 4.99 -3.44
C LEU A 78 4.25 6.04 -2.43
N GLY A 79 5.19 6.87 -1.97
CA GLY A 79 4.88 8.07 -1.22
C GLY A 79 5.04 9.28 -2.12
N ASP A 80 4.13 10.25 -2.03
CA ASP A 80 4.22 11.48 -2.79
C ASP A 80 5.36 12.37 -2.26
N ALA A 81 5.71 13.41 -3.01
CA ALA A 81 6.88 14.25 -2.72
C ALA A 81 6.89 14.82 -1.30
N GLY A 82 5.73 15.24 -0.80
CA GLY A 82 5.63 15.80 0.55
C GLY A 82 5.95 14.83 1.67
N ILE A 83 5.55 13.55 1.52
CA ILE A 83 5.86 12.54 2.53
C ILE A 83 7.29 12.04 2.40
N ASN A 84 7.79 11.89 1.17
CA ASN A 84 9.16 11.44 0.94
C ASN A 84 10.19 12.41 1.54
N ALA A 85 9.88 13.69 1.58
CA ALA A 85 10.78 14.70 2.17
C ALA A 85 10.89 14.59 3.70
N LYS A 86 9.93 13.90 4.34
CA LYS A 86 9.84 13.82 5.81
C LYS A 86 10.33 12.51 6.39
N VAL A 87 10.61 11.51 5.56
CA VAL A 87 11.01 10.19 6.03
C VAL A 87 12.50 9.94 5.74
N PRO A 88 13.16 9.08 6.53
CA PRO A 88 14.57 8.74 6.28
C PRO A 88 14.75 8.01 4.96
N ASP A 89 15.97 8.01 4.44
CA ASP A 89 16.34 7.18 3.31
C ASP A 89 16.05 5.72 3.65
N HIS A 90 15.63 4.96 2.64
CA HIS A 90 15.27 3.54 2.78
C HIS A 90 14.07 3.25 3.68
N PHE A 91 13.31 4.27 4.10
CA PHE A 91 12.12 4.08 4.92
C PHE A 91 11.12 3.11 4.25
N TRP A 92 10.82 3.36 2.98
CA TRP A 92 9.87 2.51 2.23
C TRP A 92 10.44 1.11 1.97
N ASP A 93 11.74 0.99 1.78
CA ASP A 93 12.39 -0.30 1.55
C ASP A 93 12.25 -1.21 2.78
N ASP A 94 12.40 -0.67 3.97
CA ASP A 94 12.26 -1.44 5.21
C ASP A 94 10.83 -1.94 5.38
N ILE A 95 9.84 -1.10 5.11
CA ILE A 95 8.42 -1.49 5.16
C ILE A 95 8.13 -2.56 4.12
N LYS A 96 8.60 -2.38 2.90
CA LYS A 96 8.43 -3.34 1.80
C LYS A 96 9.03 -4.70 2.16
N ASN A 97 10.22 -4.72 2.73
CA ASN A 97 10.90 -5.96 3.11
C ASN A 97 10.13 -6.70 4.19
N ASN A 98 9.58 -6.00 5.18
CA ASN A 98 8.73 -6.61 6.20
C ASN A 98 7.46 -7.21 5.59
N MET A 99 6.83 -6.51 4.66
CA MET A 99 5.66 -7.03 3.95
C MET A 99 5.99 -8.31 3.16
N ILE A 100 7.13 -8.33 2.47
CA ILE A 100 7.57 -9.50 1.70
C ILE A 100 7.73 -10.71 2.62
N GLU A 101 8.34 -10.54 3.79
CA GLU A 101 8.50 -11.62 4.76
C GLU A 101 7.15 -12.16 5.24
N LYS A 102 6.20 -11.29 5.54
CA LYS A 102 4.85 -11.70 5.93
C LYS A 102 4.13 -12.39 4.78
N PHE A 103 4.30 -11.92 3.56
CA PHE A 103 3.68 -12.53 2.38
C PHE A 103 4.21 -13.93 2.13
N LYS A 104 5.50 -14.17 2.34
CA LYS A 104 6.11 -15.51 2.19
C LYS A 104 5.51 -16.52 3.17
N SER A 105 5.10 -16.08 4.34
CA SER A 105 4.49 -16.95 5.34
C SER A 105 2.96 -17.00 5.24
N GLY A 106 2.38 -16.44 4.17
CA GLY A 106 0.93 -16.44 3.95
C GLY A 106 0.17 -15.42 4.75
N GLN A 107 0.86 -14.48 5.41
CA GLN A 107 0.25 -13.47 6.28
C GLN A 107 0.09 -12.14 5.54
N ILE A 108 -0.59 -12.13 4.38
CA ILE A 108 -0.72 -10.93 3.54
C ILE A 108 -1.50 -9.83 4.25
N CYS A 109 -2.64 -10.17 4.86
CA CYS A 109 -3.46 -9.19 5.56
C CYS A 109 -2.68 -8.55 6.72
N GLU A 110 -2.01 -9.37 7.52
CA GLU A 110 -1.21 -8.90 8.64
C GLU A 110 -0.06 -8.00 8.20
N GLY A 111 0.61 -8.37 7.11
CA GLY A 111 1.70 -7.56 6.55
C GLY A 111 1.22 -6.20 6.08
N VAL A 112 0.06 -6.15 5.41
CA VAL A 112 -0.55 -4.90 4.96
C VAL A 112 -0.94 -4.02 6.15
N CYS A 113 -1.60 -4.59 7.17
CA CYS A 113 -2.02 -3.84 8.35
C CYS A 113 -0.83 -3.26 9.10
N GLU A 114 0.25 -4.02 9.27
CA GLU A 114 1.47 -3.53 9.92
C GLU A 114 2.10 -2.39 9.12
N ALA A 115 2.17 -2.52 7.80
CA ALA A 115 2.74 -1.49 6.94
C ALA A 115 1.98 -0.18 7.04
N VAL A 116 0.66 -0.24 7.06
CA VAL A 116 -0.20 0.94 7.13
C VAL A 116 0.00 1.70 8.46
N LEU A 117 0.24 0.98 9.56
CA LEU A 117 0.35 1.57 10.88
C LEU A 117 1.74 2.09 11.23
N ILE A 118 2.75 1.85 10.38
CA ILE A 118 4.07 2.43 10.56
C ILE A 118 4.08 3.86 9.99
#